data_5f36b88acaf5f57be03d33c873b818d3
#
_entry.id   5f36b88acaf5f57be03d33c873b818d3
#
_cell.length_a   1.000
_cell.length_b   1.000
_cell.length_c   1.000
_cell.angle_alpha   90.00
_cell.angle_beta   90.00
_cell.angle_gamma   90.00
#
_symmetry.space_group_name_H-M   'P 1'
#
loop_
_entity.id
_entity.type
_entity.pdbx_description
1 polymer ?
#
loop_
_entity_poly.entity_id
_entity_poly.type
_entity_poly.pdbx_seq_one_letter_code
_entity_poly.pdbx_strand_id
1 'polypeptide(L)'
;RLDLKIASAALAEMRNAFRLFAPFRGVPKVTVFGSARTAPGHPEYELGRELGRQIGAAGYAVITGGGPGVMEAANRGAVDVGAHSVGIGIELPHEQHLNHWVDLGINFRYFFARKTMFMKYSQGFVALPGGFGTLDELFEALTLVQTGKITRFPVILVGTDYWGPLL
;
A
#
# COMPACT_ATOMS: atom_id res chain seq x y z
N ARG A 1 -21.89 24.24 2.16
CA ARG A 1 -20.55 24.79 1.82
C ARG A 1 -19.40 23.87 2.22
N LEU A 2 -19.47 23.21 3.39
CA LEU A 2 -18.42 22.27 3.87
C LEU A 2 -18.36 21.02 2.99
N ASP A 3 -19.50 20.44 2.69
CA ASP A 3 -19.62 19.22 1.86
C ASP A 3 -19.02 19.43 0.46
N LEU A 4 -19.27 20.58 -0.14
CA LEU A 4 -18.69 20.92 -1.45
C LEU A 4 -17.17 21.09 -1.38
N LYS A 5 -16.64 21.61 -0.28
CA LYS A 5 -15.20 21.71 -0.08
C LYS A 5 -14.53 20.33 0.04
N ILE A 6 -15.16 19.44 0.79
CA ILE A 6 -14.68 18.05 0.92
C ILE A 6 -14.71 17.34 -0.44
N ALA A 7 -15.82 17.42 -1.15
CA ALA A 7 -15.98 16.79 -2.46
C ALA A 7 -14.95 17.32 -3.47
N SER A 8 -14.79 18.66 -3.55
CA SER A 8 -13.82 19.28 -4.47
C SER A 8 -12.37 18.91 -4.13
N ALA A 9 -12.02 18.91 -2.85
CA ALA A 9 -10.67 18.56 -2.41
C ALA A 9 -10.35 17.09 -2.67
N ALA A 10 -11.28 16.19 -2.34
CA ALA A 10 -11.12 14.76 -2.63
C ALA A 10 -10.98 14.48 -4.14
N LEU A 11 -11.80 15.14 -4.95
CA LEU A 11 -11.72 15.02 -6.40
C LEU A 11 -10.38 15.52 -6.95
N ALA A 12 -9.86 16.62 -6.41
CA ALA A 12 -8.54 17.14 -6.78
C ALA A 12 -7.40 16.18 -6.43
N GLU A 13 -7.43 15.55 -5.24
CA GLU A 13 -6.48 14.52 -4.83
C GLU A 13 -6.52 13.32 -5.78
N MET A 14 -7.70 12.82 -6.11
CA MET A 14 -7.88 11.69 -7.03
C MET A 14 -7.36 12.02 -8.44
N ARG A 15 -7.67 13.19 -8.96
CA ARG A 15 -7.17 13.64 -10.28
C ARG A 15 -5.65 13.71 -10.30
N ASN A 16 -5.03 14.24 -9.25
CA ASN A 16 -3.59 14.30 -9.13
C ASN A 16 -2.97 12.89 -9.13
N ALA A 17 -3.53 11.97 -8.35
CA ALA A 17 -3.09 10.59 -8.32
C ALA A 17 -3.21 9.92 -9.69
N PHE A 18 -4.31 10.09 -10.40
CA PHE A 18 -4.49 9.54 -11.74
C PHE A 18 -3.44 10.03 -12.73
N ARG A 19 -3.06 11.31 -12.65
CA ARG A 19 -1.97 11.86 -13.48
C ARG A 19 -0.63 11.24 -13.16
N LEU A 20 -0.31 11.09 -11.88
CA LEU A 20 0.97 10.52 -11.44
C LEU A 20 1.09 9.04 -11.79
N PHE A 21 0.01 8.28 -11.74
CA PHE A 21 -0.01 6.87 -12.14
C PHE A 21 -0.09 6.65 -13.66
N ALA A 22 -0.47 7.66 -14.43
CA ALA A 22 -0.69 7.51 -15.88
C ALA A 22 0.52 6.90 -16.63
N PRO A 23 1.79 7.31 -16.37
CA PRO A 23 2.95 6.70 -17.02
C PRO A 23 3.18 5.24 -16.67
N PHE A 24 2.62 4.77 -15.55
CA PHE A 24 2.83 3.44 -14.99
C PHE A 24 1.66 2.48 -15.20
N ARG A 25 0.70 2.83 -16.06
CA ARG A 25 -0.51 1.99 -16.31
C ARG A 25 -0.17 0.59 -16.83
N GLY A 26 0.88 0.47 -17.65
CA GLY A 26 1.33 -0.80 -18.19
C GLY A 26 2.16 -1.65 -17.22
N VAL A 27 2.54 -1.13 -16.07
CA VAL A 27 3.32 -1.85 -15.06
C VAL A 27 2.39 -2.49 -14.05
N PRO A 28 2.36 -3.82 -13.89
CA PRO A 28 1.56 -4.46 -12.86
C PRO A 28 2.10 -4.11 -11.47
N LYS A 29 1.22 -4.05 -10.48
CA LYS A 29 1.55 -3.57 -9.14
C LYS A 29 0.96 -4.47 -8.07
N VAL A 30 1.72 -4.66 -6.99
CA VAL A 30 1.28 -5.36 -5.79
C VAL A 30 1.40 -4.42 -4.60
N THR A 31 0.37 -4.35 -3.78
CA THR A 31 0.41 -3.57 -2.55
C THR A 31 0.77 -4.44 -1.36
N VAL A 32 1.70 -3.96 -0.54
CA VAL A 32 2.16 -4.59 0.69
C VAL A 32 1.73 -3.76 1.89
N PHE A 33 1.02 -4.39 2.81
CA PHE A 33 0.61 -3.82 4.09
C PHE A 33 1.31 -4.51 5.25
N GLY A 34 1.51 -3.80 6.34
CA GLY A 34 2.09 -4.33 7.56
C GLY A 34 2.33 -3.24 8.61
N SER A 35 2.94 -3.61 9.72
CA SER A 35 3.16 -2.71 10.85
C SER A 35 4.10 -1.56 10.51
N ALA A 36 3.70 -0.35 10.86
CA ALA A 36 4.54 0.85 10.82
C ALA A 36 5.61 0.89 11.93
N ARG A 37 5.52 0.01 12.92
CA ARG A 37 6.37 0.00 14.12
C ARG A 37 7.52 -1.00 14.06
N THR A 38 7.60 -1.82 13.04
CA THR A 38 8.66 -2.82 12.88
C THR A 38 9.98 -2.12 12.57
N ALA A 39 10.95 -2.27 13.46
CA ALA A 39 12.25 -1.63 13.31
C ALA A 39 13.15 -2.35 12.28
N PRO A 40 14.06 -1.65 11.60
CA PRO A 40 15.11 -2.28 10.81
C PRO A 40 15.90 -3.31 11.64
N GLY A 41 16.20 -4.45 11.05
CA GLY A 41 16.85 -5.58 11.75
C GLY A 41 15.89 -6.56 12.42
N HIS A 42 14.61 -6.19 12.59
CA HIS A 42 13.60 -7.13 13.05
C HIS A 42 13.28 -8.16 11.94
N PRO A 43 13.05 -9.46 12.29
CA PRO A 43 12.73 -10.49 11.29
C PRO A 43 11.61 -10.14 10.30
N GLU A 44 10.55 -9.48 10.78
CA GLU A 44 9.46 -9.03 9.92
C GLU A 44 9.86 -7.89 8.97
N TYR A 45 10.80 -7.02 9.37
CA TYR A 45 11.35 -5.99 8.48
C TYR A 45 12.12 -6.65 7.33
N GLU A 46 13.01 -7.58 7.66
CA GLU A 46 13.80 -8.30 6.65
C GLU A 46 12.90 -9.15 5.73
N LEU A 47 11.86 -9.77 6.28
CA LEU A 47 10.85 -10.48 5.49
C LEU A 47 10.12 -9.53 4.54
N GLY A 48 9.71 -8.35 5.01
CA GLY A 48 9.08 -7.32 4.19
C GLY A 48 9.99 -6.83 3.06
N ARG A 49 11.28 -6.66 3.35
CA ARG A 49 12.28 -6.29 2.34
C ARG A 49 12.48 -7.38 1.29
N GLU A 50 12.64 -8.63 1.72
CA GLU A 50 12.78 -9.75 0.80
C GLU A 50 11.53 -9.93 -0.07
N LEU A 51 10.34 -9.77 0.50
CA LEU A 51 9.09 -9.78 -0.24
C LEU A 51 9.07 -8.69 -1.31
N GLY A 52 9.45 -7.46 -0.98
CA GLY A 52 9.57 -6.35 -1.94
C GLY A 52 10.54 -6.67 -3.08
N ARG A 53 11.67 -7.31 -2.77
CA ARG A 53 12.64 -7.78 -3.78
C ARG A 53 12.04 -8.83 -4.72
N GLN A 54 11.36 -9.82 -4.18
CA GLN A 54 10.74 -10.88 -4.99
C GLN A 54 9.62 -10.35 -5.89
N ILE A 55 8.77 -9.47 -5.37
CA ILE A 55 7.73 -8.80 -6.14
C ILE A 55 8.36 -7.99 -7.28
N GLY A 56 9.37 -7.19 -6.97
CA GLY A 56 10.09 -6.39 -7.96
C GLY A 56 10.80 -7.23 -9.02
N ALA A 57 11.50 -8.30 -8.60
CA ALA A 57 12.17 -9.22 -9.50
C ALA A 57 11.20 -9.97 -10.43
N ALA A 58 9.95 -10.15 -10.01
CA ALA A 58 8.89 -10.73 -10.84
C ALA A 58 8.27 -9.72 -11.83
N GLY A 59 8.76 -8.49 -11.90
CA GLY A 59 8.31 -7.46 -12.85
C GLY A 59 7.16 -6.59 -12.36
N TYR A 60 6.84 -6.62 -11.06
CA TYR A 60 5.80 -5.79 -10.45
C TYR A 60 6.40 -4.56 -9.78
N ALA A 61 5.68 -3.45 -9.83
CA ALA A 61 5.93 -2.35 -8.91
C ALA A 61 5.37 -2.70 -7.50
N VAL A 62 6.03 -2.17 -6.47
CA VAL A 62 5.58 -2.31 -5.09
C VAL A 62 4.89 -1.04 -4.65
N ILE A 63 3.65 -1.16 -4.20
CA ILE A 63 2.90 -0.08 -3.56
C ILE A 63 2.85 -0.34 -2.05
N THR A 64 3.06 0.71 -1.27
CA THR A 64 2.83 0.68 0.19
C THR A 64 2.11 1.95 0.63
N GLY A 65 1.81 2.04 1.92
CA GLY A 65 1.36 3.30 2.53
C GLY A 65 2.44 4.37 2.65
N GLY A 66 3.67 4.08 2.26
CA GLY A 66 4.79 5.04 2.26
C GLY A 66 5.38 5.37 3.63
N GLY A 67 4.88 4.75 4.70
CA GLY A 67 5.35 4.97 6.07
C GLY A 67 6.58 4.13 6.44
N PRO A 68 6.94 4.12 7.74
CA PRO A 68 8.05 3.33 8.26
C PRO A 68 7.68 1.84 8.41
N GLY A 69 8.57 1.07 8.97
CA GLY A 69 8.36 -0.34 9.31
C GLY A 69 8.31 -1.24 8.09
N VAL A 70 7.31 -2.10 8.02
CA VAL A 70 7.13 -3.04 6.90
C VAL A 70 6.93 -2.33 5.57
N MET A 71 6.28 -1.17 5.56
CA MET A 71 6.11 -0.36 4.35
C MET A 71 7.46 0.09 3.78
N GLU A 72 8.31 0.64 4.64
CA GLU A 72 9.67 1.02 4.27
C GLU A 72 10.48 -0.18 3.78
N ALA A 73 10.41 -1.30 4.49
CA ALA A 73 11.09 -2.52 4.12
C ALA A 73 10.72 -3.00 2.72
N ALA A 74 9.43 -3.05 2.40
CA ALA A 74 8.95 -3.46 1.09
C ALA A 74 9.36 -2.48 -0.02
N ASN A 75 9.26 -1.18 0.22
CA ASN A 75 9.76 -0.16 -0.72
C ASN A 75 11.27 -0.32 -0.96
N ARG A 76 12.05 -0.51 0.10
CA ARG A 76 13.49 -0.74 0.00
C ARG A 76 13.81 -1.99 -0.83
N GLY A 77 13.09 -3.07 -0.60
CA GLY A 77 13.24 -4.30 -1.37
C GLY A 77 12.98 -4.11 -2.87
N ALA A 78 11.99 -3.31 -3.25
CA ALA A 78 11.74 -2.97 -4.64
C ALA A 78 12.93 -2.21 -5.25
N VAL A 79 13.46 -1.22 -4.54
CA VAL A 79 14.62 -0.43 -4.98
C VAL A 79 15.87 -1.31 -5.13
N ASP A 80 16.08 -2.29 -4.25
CA ASP A 80 17.24 -3.21 -4.31
C ASP A 80 17.34 -3.95 -5.66
N VAL A 81 16.24 -4.10 -6.38
CA VAL A 81 16.19 -4.80 -7.68
C VAL A 81 15.81 -3.88 -8.84
N GLY A 82 15.78 -2.57 -8.61
CA GLY A 82 15.46 -1.58 -9.64
C GLY A 82 14.00 -1.54 -10.08
N ALA A 83 13.08 -2.07 -9.24
CA ALA A 83 11.66 -1.99 -9.48
C ALA A 83 11.07 -0.66 -9.00
N HIS A 84 9.93 -0.25 -9.56
CA HIS A 84 9.24 0.95 -9.10
C HIS A 84 8.71 0.78 -7.67
N SER A 85 8.98 1.79 -6.84
CA SER A 85 8.65 1.84 -5.42
C SER A 85 7.69 2.99 -5.15
N VAL A 86 6.44 2.67 -4.86
CA VAL A 86 5.35 3.62 -4.75
C VAL A 86 4.88 3.74 -3.30
N GLY A 87 4.71 4.96 -2.84
CA GLY A 87 4.13 5.27 -1.53
C GLY A 87 2.85 6.08 -1.67
N ILE A 88 1.74 5.55 -1.15
CA ILE A 88 0.46 6.26 -1.07
C ILE A 88 0.22 6.63 0.39
N GLY A 89 0.68 7.81 0.77
CA GLY A 89 0.64 8.31 2.14
C GLY A 89 -0.70 8.94 2.51
N ILE A 90 -0.86 9.16 3.82
CA ILE A 90 -1.98 9.90 4.41
C ILE A 90 -1.41 11.01 5.31
N GLU A 91 -1.98 12.19 5.24
CA GLU A 91 -1.62 13.29 6.14
C GLU A 91 -2.09 12.96 7.56
N LEU A 92 -1.15 12.75 8.46
CA LEU A 92 -1.39 12.54 9.88
C LEU A 92 -0.78 13.68 10.70
N PRO A 93 -1.36 14.04 11.87
CA PRO A 93 -0.88 15.18 12.66
C PRO A 93 0.59 15.12 13.09
N HIS A 94 1.17 13.91 13.14
CA HIS A 94 2.52 13.66 13.65
C HIS A 94 3.43 12.88 12.70
N GLU A 95 2.92 12.46 11.52
CA GLU A 95 3.68 11.69 10.55
C GLU A 95 3.46 12.33 9.16
N GLN A 96 4.46 13.05 8.66
CA GLN A 96 4.29 13.85 7.44
C GLN A 96 5.19 13.44 6.28
N HIS A 97 6.06 12.44 6.45
CA HIS A 97 7.05 12.12 5.42
C HIS A 97 6.93 10.68 4.93
N LEU A 98 6.99 10.53 3.60
CA LEU A 98 7.18 9.24 2.97
C LEU A 98 8.60 8.74 3.25
N ASN A 99 8.78 7.42 3.34
CA ASN A 99 10.10 6.85 3.57
C ASN A 99 11.04 7.11 2.38
N HIS A 100 12.35 7.01 2.61
CA HIS A 100 13.38 7.35 1.61
C HIS A 100 13.41 6.48 0.36
N TRP A 101 12.77 5.33 0.40
CA TRP A 101 12.79 4.32 -0.67
C TRP A 101 11.62 4.48 -1.64
N VAL A 102 10.76 5.46 -1.42
CA VAL A 102 9.65 5.80 -2.33
C VAL A 102 10.18 6.65 -3.48
N ASP A 103 10.02 6.19 -4.71
CA ASP A 103 10.35 6.94 -5.93
C ASP A 103 9.14 7.69 -6.50
N LEU A 104 7.93 7.15 -6.37
CA LEU A 104 6.67 7.81 -6.68
C LEU A 104 5.84 7.95 -5.41
N GLY A 105 5.74 9.16 -4.88
CA GLY A 105 5.02 9.46 -3.66
C GLY A 105 3.78 10.32 -3.87
N ILE A 106 2.69 9.95 -3.22
CA ILE A 106 1.43 10.69 -3.25
C ILE A 106 0.89 10.75 -1.83
N ASN A 107 0.59 11.96 -1.33
CA ASN A 107 -0.06 12.15 -0.04
C ASN A 107 -1.54 12.51 -0.21
N PHE A 108 -2.38 11.89 0.60
CA PHE A 108 -3.82 12.13 0.66
C PHE A 108 -4.20 12.73 2.01
N ARG A 109 -5.18 13.61 1.98
CA ARG A 109 -5.86 14.10 3.19
C ARG A 109 -7.00 13.17 3.59
N TYR A 110 -7.69 12.58 2.61
CA TYR A 110 -8.88 11.76 2.82
C TYR A 110 -8.60 10.28 2.67
N PHE A 111 -8.91 9.49 3.72
CA PHE A 111 -8.74 8.05 3.71
C PHE A 111 -9.51 7.35 2.59
N PHE A 112 -10.73 7.78 2.31
CA PHE A 112 -11.55 7.16 1.26
C PHE A 112 -10.96 7.36 -0.15
N ALA A 113 -10.35 8.51 -0.42
CA ALA A 113 -9.67 8.76 -1.69
C ALA A 113 -8.40 7.91 -1.82
N ARG A 114 -7.62 7.80 -0.74
CA ARG A 114 -6.41 6.98 -0.66
C ARG A 114 -6.69 5.51 -0.90
N LYS A 115 -7.64 4.93 -0.17
CA LYS A 115 -7.96 3.49 -0.30
C LYS A 115 -8.50 3.12 -1.68
N THR A 116 -9.16 4.05 -2.37
CA THR A 116 -9.56 3.88 -3.78
C THR A 116 -8.34 3.65 -4.67
N MET A 117 -7.22 4.32 -4.40
CA MET A 117 -5.99 4.15 -5.18
C MET A 117 -5.37 2.77 -4.99
N PHE A 118 -5.32 2.25 -3.75
CA PHE A 118 -4.84 0.89 -3.51
C PHE A 118 -5.65 -0.14 -4.29
N MET A 119 -6.97 -0.03 -4.27
CA MET A 119 -7.85 -0.96 -4.97
C MET A 119 -7.77 -0.82 -6.48
N LYS A 120 -7.67 0.42 -7.00
CA LYS A 120 -7.63 0.68 -8.43
C LYS A 120 -6.34 0.20 -9.11
N TYR A 121 -5.21 0.39 -8.47
CA TYR A 121 -3.90 0.20 -9.10
C TYR A 121 -3.20 -1.10 -8.77
N SER A 122 -3.71 -1.88 -7.82
CA SER A 122 -3.11 -3.15 -7.42
C SER A 122 -3.73 -4.33 -8.14
N GLN A 123 -2.90 -5.31 -8.49
CA GLN A 123 -3.33 -6.61 -8.97
C GLN A 123 -3.55 -7.61 -7.82
N GLY A 124 -3.07 -7.30 -6.64
CA GLY A 124 -3.25 -8.10 -5.42
C GLY A 124 -2.65 -7.42 -4.21
N PHE A 125 -3.00 -7.92 -3.03
CA PHE A 125 -2.52 -7.46 -1.74
C PHE A 125 -1.73 -8.54 -1.03
N VAL A 126 -0.67 -8.12 -0.36
CA VAL A 126 0.08 -8.94 0.60
C VAL A 126 0.05 -8.23 1.94
N ALA A 127 -0.42 -8.90 2.97
CA ALA A 127 -0.49 -8.37 4.33
C ALA A 127 0.41 -9.16 5.28
N LEU A 128 1.40 -8.48 5.85
CA LEU A 128 2.17 -8.94 7.00
C LEU A 128 1.45 -8.53 8.29
N PRO A 129 1.85 -9.05 9.46
CA PRO A 129 1.29 -8.61 10.74
C PRO A 129 1.29 -7.10 10.88
N GLY A 130 0.19 -6.54 11.39
CA GLY A 130 0.04 -5.10 11.53
C GLY A 130 -1.13 -4.70 12.40
N GLY A 131 -1.29 -3.39 12.60
CA GLY A 131 -2.36 -2.83 13.41
C GLY A 131 -3.64 -2.52 12.63
N PHE A 132 -4.42 -1.59 13.15
CA PHE A 132 -5.73 -1.21 12.61
C PHE A 132 -5.68 -0.73 11.16
N GLY A 133 -4.63 -0.01 10.76
CA GLY A 133 -4.48 0.44 9.36
C GLY A 133 -4.32 -0.73 8.39
N THR A 134 -3.53 -1.75 8.77
CA THR A 134 -3.38 -2.99 7.99
C THR A 134 -4.70 -3.75 7.91
N LEU A 135 -5.41 -3.88 9.03
CA LEU A 135 -6.71 -4.56 9.09
C LEU A 135 -7.78 -3.83 8.28
N ASP A 136 -7.83 -2.50 8.32
CA ASP A 136 -8.78 -1.69 7.55
C ASP A 136 -8.67 -1.97 6.05
N GLU A 137 -7.46 -1.93 5.51
CA GLU A 137 -7.23 -2.21 4.08
C GLU A 137 -7.48 -3.68 3.73
N LEU A 138 -7.11 -4.60 4.62
CA LEU A 138 -7.36 -6.02 4.42
C LEU A 138 -8.87 -6.32 4.35
N PHE A 139 -9.65 -5.85 5.31
CA PHE A 139 -11.10 -6.10 5.33
C PHE A 139 -11.84 -5.39 4.21
N GLU A 140 -11.40 -4.22 3.77
CA GLU A 140 -11.91 -3.57 2.56
C GLU A 140 -11.73 -4.48 1.34
N ALA A 141 -10.51 -4.99 1.13
CA ALA A 141 -10.21 -5.89 0.02
C ALA A 141 -11.05 -7.17 0.07
N LEU A 142 -11.13 -7.80 1.24
CA LEU A 142 -11.92 -9.02 1.44
C LEU A 142 -13.41 -8.78 1.18
N THR A 143 -13.95 -7.64 1.62
CA THR A 143 -15.34 -7.26 1.38
C THR A 143 -15.62 -7.08 -0.11
N LEU A 144 -14.72 -6.43 -0.85
CA LEU A 144 -14.87 -6.22 -2.30
C LEU A 144 -14.79 -7.54 -3.07
N VAL A 145 -13.94 -8.47 -2.65
CA VAL A 145 -13.85 -9.81 -3.23
C VAL A 145 -15.11 -10.61 -2.90
N GLN A 146 -15.54 -10.64 -1.65
CA GLN A 146 -16.73 -11.35 -1.20
C GLN A 146 -17.99 -10.90 -1.94
N THR A 147 -18.14 -9.60 -2.14
CA THR A 147 -19.31 -9.02 -2.81
C THR A 147 -19.25 -9.07 -4.35
N GLY A 148 -18.19 -9.61 -4.91
CA GLY A 148 -17.98 -9.71 -6.35
C GLY A 148 -17.69 -8.38 -7.05
N LYS A 149 -17.42 -7.32 -6.28
CA LYS A 149 -17.04 -6.01 -6.85
C LYS A 149 -15.68 -6.05 -7.52
N ILE A 150 -14.78 -6.88 -7.01
CA ILE A 150 -13.49 -7.18 -7.62
C ILE A 150 -13.38 -8.69 -7.79
N THR A 151 -13.05 -9.12 -8.98
CA THR A 151 -12.81 -10.53 -9.30
C THR A 151 -11.33 -10.77 -9.54
N ARG A 152 -10.85 -11.98 -9.20
CA ARG A 152 -9.44 -12.38 -9.40
C ARG A 152 -8.43 -11.45 -8.73
N PHE A 153 -8.69 -11.08 -7.50
CA PHE A 153 -7.80 -10.24 -6.69
C PHE A 153 -7.23 -11.09 -5.55
N PRO A 154 -6.00 -11.60 -5.70
CA PRO A 154 -5.38 -12.39 -4.65
C PRO A 154 -5.07 -11.52 -3.42
N VAL A 155 -5.41 -12.04 -2.26
CA VAL A 155 -5.05 -11.50 -0.95
C VAL A 155 -4.21 -12.55 -0.24
N ILE A 156 -2.94 -12.23 0.01
CA ILE A 156 -1.96 -13.14 0.61
C ILE A 156 -1.66 -12.66 2.02
N LEU A 157 -1.86 -13.54 3.01
CA LEU A 157 -1.54 -13.28 4.41
C LEU A 157 -0.21 -13.96 4.75
N VAL A 158 0.75 -13.19 5.23
CA VAL A 158 2.08 -13.68 5.60
C VAL A 158 2.22 -13.65 7.12
N GLY A 159 2.54 -14.80 7.71
CA GLY A 159 2.63 -14.97 9.17
C GLY A 159 1.44 -15.74 9.74
N THR A 160 1.52 -17.07 9.66
CA THR A 160 0.45 -17.99 10.10
C THR A 160 0.08 -17.84 11.57
N ASP A 161 1.08 -17.57 12.42
CA ASP A 161 0.86 -17.39 13.87
C ASP A 161 0.01 -16.16 14.18
N TYR A 162 0.15 -15.11 13.37
CA TYR A 162 -0.63 -13.89 13.53
C TYR A 162 -2.03 -14.00 12.90
N TRP A 163 -2.10 -14.53 11.69
CA TRP A 163 -3.36 -14.57 10.93
C TRP A 163 -4.21 -15.81 11.21
N GLY A 164 -3.61 -16.89 11.71
CA GLY A 164 -4.31 -18.14 11.95
C GLY A 164 -5.58 -18.01 12.81
N PRO A 165 -5.58 -17.24 13.92
CA PRO A 165 -6.79 -17.02 14.69
C PRO A 165 -7.92 -16.27 13.98
N LEU A 166 -7.63 -15.58 12.87
CA LEU A 166 -8.60 -14.86 12.08
C LEU A 166 -9.28 -15.75 11.02
N LEU A 167 -8.60 -16.81 10.58
CA LEU A 167 -9.03 -17.72 9.51
C LEU A 167 -9.78 -18.94 10.07
#